data_7676fc8100444fd74e682f2894dd2fc4
#
_entry.id   7676fc8100444fd74e682f2894dd2fc4
#
_cell.length_a   1.000
_cell.length_b   1.000
_cell.length_c   1.000
_cell.angle_alpha   90.00
_cell.angle_beta   90.00
_cell.angle_gamma   90.00
#
_symmetry.space_group_name_H-M   'P 1'
#
loop_
_entity.id
_entity.type
_entity.pdbx_description
1 polymer ?
#
loop_
_entity_poly.entity_id
_entity_poly.type
_entity_poly.pdbx_seq_one_letter_code
_entity_poly.pdbx_strand_id
1 'polypeptide(L)'
;LLFPAALAYAAVMDVFTMTIPNRISLAMLALFPVAALLAGLSMHAALMHLAAFAIVLAFGIALFALNLLGGGDAKLLAVSALWVGYDQLIPFIAYVTVAGGALALTFLAVRSIPAGGVQLPEWAARLYKSGNGIPY
;
A
#
# COMPACT_ATOMS: atom_id res chain seq x y z
N LEU A 1 -3.46 17.40 -1.09
CA LEU A 1 -3.51 16.84 -2.45
C LEU A 1 -2.29 15.96 -2.80
N LEU A 2 -1.08 16.24 -2.26
CA LEU A 2 0.15 15.47 -2.55
C LEU A 2 0.05 14.01 -2.09
N PHE A 3 -0.50 13.76 -0.90
CA PHE A 3 -0.62 12.42 -0.34
C PHE A 3 -1.51 11.48 -1.19
N PRO A 4 -2.78 11.85 -1.52
CA PRO A 4 -3.60 11.00 -2.38
C PRO A 4 -3.01 10.79 -3.78
N ALA A 5 -2.36 11.82 -4.36
CA ALA A 5 -1.72 11.71 -5.67
C ALA A 5 -0.54 10.72 -5.65
N ALA A 6 0.28 10.73 -4.59
CA ALA A 6 1.37 9.78 -4.43
C ALA A 6 0.88 8.34 -4.28
N LEU A 7 -0.22 8.13 -3.52
CA LEU A 7 -0.84 6.80 -3.38
C LEU A 7 -1.45 6.32 -4.70
N ALA A 8 -2.14 7.19 -5.43
CA ALA A 8 -2.69 6.86 -6.74
C ALA A 8 -1.58 6.47 -7.73
N TYR A 9 -0.48 7.22 -7.75
CA TYR A 9 0.68 6.89 -8.56
C TYR A 9 1.31 5.55 -8.16
N ALA A 10 1.47 5.29 -6.85
CA ALA A 10 1.97 4.01 -6.36
C ALA A 10 1.08 2.84 -6.80
N ALA A 11 -0.25 2.99 -6.69
CA ALA A 11 -1.21 1.97 -7.11
C ALA A 11 -1.14 1.70 -8.62
N VAL A 12 -1.02 2.75 -9.44
CA VAL A 12 -0.85 2.60 -10.90
C VAL A 12 0.45 1.86 -11.21
N MET A 13 1.56 2.24 -10.57
CA MET A 13 2.85 1.58 -10.77
C MET A 13 2.80 0.10 -10.36
N ASP A 14 2.13 -0.22 -9.25
CA ASP A 14 1.98 -1.60 -8.80
C ASP A 14 1.22 -2.46 -9.81
N VAL A 15 0.11 -1.96 -10.36
CA VAL A 15 -0.68 -2.68 -11.38
C VAL A 15 0.15 -2.97 -12.63
N PHE A 16 1.00 -2.04 -13.08
CA PHE A 16 1.77 -2.21 -14.31
C PHE A 16 3.10 -2.93 -14.13
N THR A 17 3.78 -2.73 -13.00
CA THR A 17 5.15 -3.21 -12.79
C THR A 17 5.27 -4.29 -11.71
N MET A 18 4.19 -4.55 -10.94
CA MET A 18 4.19 -5.43 -9.76
C MET A 18 5.28 -5.05 -8.74
N THR A 19 5.71 -3.78 -8.75
CA THR A 19 6.73 -3.27 -7.84
C THR A 19 6.41 -1.83 -7.45
N ILE A 20 6.46 -1.56 -6.15
CA ILE A 20 6.32 -0.21 -5.62
C ILE A 20 7.73 0.39 -5.49
N PRO A 21 8.07 1.43 -6.27
CA PRO A 21 9.39 2.05 -6.17
C PRO A 21 9.62 2.63 -4.77
N ASN A 22 10.73 2.26 -4.12
CA ASN A 22 11.12 2.79 -2.81
C ASN A 22 11.19 4.34 -2.78
N ARG A 23 11.40 4.95 -3.95
CA ARG A 23 11.46 6.42 -4.11
C ARG A 23 10.17 7.10 -3.68
N ILE A 24 9.01 6.46 -3.88
CA ILE A 24 7.71 7.02 -3.50
C ILE A 24 7.60 7.09 -1.97
N SER A 25 7.86 5.97 -1.28
CA SER A 25 7.84 5.92 0.17
C SER A 25 8.86 6.88 0.80
N LEU A 26 10.07 6.95 0.24
CA LEU A 26 11.11 7.87 0.70
C LEU A 26 10.74 9.35 0.46
N ALA A 27 10.16 9.67 -0.69
CA ALA A 27 9.70 11.03 -0.98
C ALA A 27 8.58 11.45 -0.02
N MET A 28 7.60 10.58 0.21
CA MET A 28 6.53 10.86 1.16
C MET A 28 7.06 11.03 2.60
N LEU A 29 8.03 10.21 3.01
CA LEU A 29 8.67 10.31 4.33
C LEU A 29 9.41 11.64 4.47
N ALA A 30 10.19 12.04 3.45
CA ALA A 30 10.95 13.29 3.44
C ALA A 30 10.08 14.55 3.36
N LEU A 31 8.93 14.48 2.70
CA LEU A 31 7.99 15.58 2.58
C LEU A 31 7.14 15.79 3.84
N PHE A 32 6.99 14.77 4.68
CA PHE A 32 6.16 14.87 5.89
C PHE A 32 6.58 15.99 6.85
N PRO A 33 7.88 16.17 7.22
CA PRO A 33 8.28 17.25 8.12
C PRO A 33 7.93 18.63 7.57
N VAL A 34 8.08 18.84 6.27
CA VAL A 34 7.74 20.10 5.62
C VAL A 34 6.23 20.32 5.68
N ALA A 35 5.44 19.29 5.38
CA ALA A 35 3.98 19.35 5.46
C ALA A 35 3.50 19.59 6.90
N ALA A 36 4.12 18.97 7.89
CA ALA A 36 3.81 19.14 9.31
C ALA A 36 4.05 20.58 9.78
N LEU A 37 5.18 21.18 9.36
CA LEU A 37 5.49 22.57 9.64
C LEU A 37 4.50 23.54 8.99
N LEU A 38 4.18 23.32 7.70
CA LEU A 38 3.23 24.15 6.96
C LEU A 38 1.79 24.03 7.51
N ALA A 39 1.43 22.87 8.05
CA ALA A 39 0.15 22.62 8.68
C ALA A 39 0.10 23.16 10.13
N GLY A 40 1.21 23.64 10.68
CA GLY A 40 1.28 24.13 12.06
C GLY A 40 1.07 23.01 13.09
N LEU A 41 1.46 21.77 12.79
CA LEU A 41 1.33 20.66 13.74
C LEU A 41 2.16 20.92 15.00
N SER A 42 1.54 20.71 16.17
CA SER A 42 2.27 20.76 17.44
C SER A 42 3.30 19.60 17.49
N MET A 43 4.34 19.78 18.32
CA MET A 43 5.34 18.72 18.54
C MET A 43 4.69 17.43 19.02
N HIS A 44 3.67 17.51 19.89
CA HIS A 44 2.92 16.34 20.36
C HIS A 44 2.20 15.63 19.21
N ALA A 45 1.51 16.38 18.35
CA ALA A 45 0.82 15.82 17.18
C ALA A 45 1.84 15.15 16.21
N ALA A 46 2.97 15.81 15.94
CA ALA A 46 4.01 15.22 15.10
C ALA A 46 4.56 13.91 15.67
N LEU A 47 4.75 13.82 16.97
CA LEU A 47 5.15 12.58 17.65
C LEU A 47 4.09 11.48 17.54
N MET A 48 2.81 11.82 17.60
CA MET A 48 1.71 10.87 17.40
C MET A 48 1.68 10.33 15.96
N HIS A 49 1.97 11.15 14.96
CA HIS A 49 2.13 10.71 13.59
C HIS A 49 3.31 9.75 13.43
N LEU A 50 4.46 10.05 14.06
CA LEU A 50 5.62 9.15 14.08
C LEU A 50 5.35 7.84 14.81
N ALA A 51 4.56 7.87 15.90
CA ALA A 51 4.13 6.66 16.60
C ALA A 51 3.27 5.77 15.71
N ALA A 52 2.31 6.34 14.98
CA ALA A 52 1.51 5.60 13.99
C ALA A 52 2.39 4.93 12.92
N PHE A 53 3.36 5.67 12.38
CA PHE A 53 4.36 5.15 11.44
C PHE A 53 5.12 3.96 12.03
N ALA A 54 5.67 4.12 13.23
CA ALA A 54 6.50 3.09 13.87
C ALA A 54 5.71 1.80 14.16
N ILE A 55 4.47 1.93 14.64
CA ILE A 55 3.58 0.79 14.92
C ILE A 55 3.28 0.03 13.63
N VAL A 56 2.86 0.74 12.58
CA VAL A 56 2.50 0.10 11.30
C VAL A 56 3.73 -0.48 10.61
N LEU A 57 4.90 0.17 10.72
CA LEU A 57 6.15 -0.35 10.17
C LEU A 57 6.56 -1.65 10.88
N ALA A 58 6.52 -1.68 12.21
CA ALA A 58 6.85 -2.87 12.99
C ALA A 58 5.93 -4.04 12.65
N PHE A 59 4.62 -3.77 12.56
CA PHE A 59 3.63 -4.77 12.15
C PHE A 59 3.85 -5.23 10.70
N GLY A 60 4.12 -4.30 9.79
CA GLY A 60 4.43 -4.59 8.38
C GLY A 60 5.69 -5.45 8.23
N ILE A 61 6.75 -5.19 9.01
CA ILE A 61 7.96 -6.01 9.04
C ILE A 61 7.64 -7.43 9.55
N ALA A 62 6.81 -7.56 10.58
CA ALA A 62 6.40 -8.87 11.09
C ALA A 62 5.62 -9.67 10.03
N LEU A 63 4.67 -9.04 9.34
CA LEU A 63 3.94 -9.68 8.24
C LEU A 63 4.84 -10.04 7.05
N PHE A 64 5.82 -9.18 6.74
CA PHE A 64 6.81 -9.46 5.71
C PHE A 64 7.68 -10.67 6.09
N ALA A 65 8.15 -10.75 7.33
CA ALA A 65 8.93 -11.89 7.81
C ALA A 65 8.14 -13.22 7.78
N LEU A 66 6.82 -13.14 7.89
CA LEU A 66 5.90 -14.29 7.75
C LEU A 66 5.51 -14.57 6.29
N ASN A 67 6.07 -13.85 5.31
CA ASN A 67 5.71 -13.92 3.88
C ASN A 67 4.22 -13.66 3.59
N LEU A 68 3.55 -12.87 4.44
CA LEU A 68 2.13 -12.49 4.28
C LEU A 68 1.95 -11.15 3.57
N LEU A 69 3.01 -10.32 3.52
CA LEU A 69 2.96 -8.97 2.94
C LEU A 69 4.24 -8.69 2.15
N GLY A 70 4.13 -8.01 1.02
CA GLY A 70 5.27 -7.53 0.26
C GLY A 70 6.04 -6.42 0.99
N GLY A 71 7.39 -6.41 0.88
CA GLY A 71 8.21 -5.38 1.53
C GLY A 71 7.93 -3.95 1.04
N GLY A 72 7.49 -3.80 -0.22
CA GLY A 72 7.03 -2.54 -0.78
C GLY A 72 5.75 -2.04 -0.13
N ASP A 73 4.78 -2.95 0.03
CA ASP A 73 3.48 -2.67 0.64
C ASP A 73 3.63 -2.31 2.12
N ALA A 74 4.49 -3.02 2.86
CA ALA A 74 4.78 -2.72 4.26
C ALA A 74 5.30 -1.28 4.44
N LYS A 75 6.22 -0.84 3.57
CA LYS A 75 6.78 0.51 3.60
C LYS A 75 5.72 1.56 3.23
N LEU A 76 4.96 1.31 2.16
CA LEU A 76 3.93 2.23 1.71
C LEU A 76 2.83 2.39 2.77
N LEU A 77 2.40 1.28 3.38
CA LEU A 77 1.40 1.29 4.45
C LEU A 77 1.88 2.09 5.67
N ALA A 78 3.14 1.88 6.08
CA ALA A 78 3.73 2.62 7.20
C ALA A 78 3.81 4.12 6.92
N VAL A 79 4.30 4.52 5.74
CA VAL A 79 4.37 5.94 5.38
C VAL A 79 2.96 6.54 5.23
N SER A 80 1.99 5.77 4.76
CA SER A 80 0.59 6.22 4.73
C SER A 80 0.05 6.49 6.14
N ALA A 81 0.37 5.62 7.11
CA ALA A 81 0.01 5.82 8.51
C ALA A 81 0.67 7.08 9.11
N LEU A 82 1.89 7.44 8.68
CA LEU A 82 2.54 8.70 9.05
C LEU A 82 1.70 9.92 8.64
N TRP A 83 1.15 9.91 7.43
CA TRP A 83 0.34 11.04 6.93
C TRP A 83 -1.06 11.09 7.54
N VAL A 84 -1.63 9.93 7.84
CA VAL A 84 -2.97 9.80 8.46
C VAL A 84 -2.95 10.18 9.93
N GLY A 85 -1.89 9.79 10.66
CA GLY A 85 -1.73 10.05 12.09
C GLY A 85 -2.41 9.01 12.98
N TYR A 86 -2.09 9.10 14.28
CA TYR A 86 -2.50 8.10 15.26
C TYR A 86 -4.02 8.05 15.47
N ASP A 87 -4.68 9.20 15.52
CA ASP A 87 -6.11 9.30 15.80
C ASP A 87 -6.99 8.66 14.73
N GLN A 88 -6.50 8.65 13.49
CA GLN A 88 -7.19 8.06 12.35
C GLN A 88 -6.62 6.68 11.95
N LEU A 89 -5.70 6.12 12.75
CA LEU A 89 -5.01 4.88 12.40
C LEU A 89 -5.95 3.68 12.32
N ILE A 90 -6.87 3.53 13.28
CA ILE A 90 -7.84 2.41 13.31
C ILE A 90 -8.79 2.47 12.11
N PRO A 91 -9.50 3.59 11.84
CA PRO A 91 -10.32 3.70 10.64
C PRO A 91 -9.50 3.51 9.36
N PHE A 92 -8.28 4.02 9.27
CA PHE A 92 -7.40 3.83 8.11
C PHE A 92 -7.12 2.35 7.86
N ILE A 93 -6.69 1.59 8.87
CA ILE A 93 -6.43 0.15 8.73
C ILE A 93 -7.70 -0.60 8.35
N ALA A 94 -8.86 -0.25 8.93
CA ALA A 94 -10.13 -0.85 8.57
C ALA A 94 -10.47 -0.63 7.08
N TYR A 95 -10.34 0.62 6.58
CA TYR A 95 -10.57 0.91 5.16
C TYR A 95 -9.60 0.17 4.23
N VAL A 96 -8.32 0.12 4.58
CA VAL A 96 -7.31 -0.62 3.79
C VAL A 96 -7.63 -2.11 3.75
N THR A 97 -8.02 -2.70 4.88
CA THR A 97 -8.36 -4.12 4.98
C THR A 97 -9.62 -4.45 4.17
N VAL A 98 -10.67 -3.63 4.29
CA VAL A 98 -11.92 -3.83 3.54
C VAL A 98 -11.68 -3.64 2.04
N ALA A 99 -10.97 -2.59 1.64
CA ALA A 99 -10.67 -2.33 0.24
C ALA A 99 -9.79 -3.44 -0.36
N GLY A 100 -8.74 -3.85 0.35
CA GLY A 100 -7.86 -4.95 -0.07
C GLY A 100 -8.60 -6.28 -0.16
N GLY A 101 -9.45 -6.58 0.82
CA GLY A 101 -10.31 -7.78 0.80
C GLY A 101 -11.30 -7.78 -0.36
N ALA A 102 -11.96 -6.65 -0.62
CA ALA A 102 -12.88 -6.50 -1.75
C ALA A 102 -12.14 -6.67 -3.09
N LEU A 103 -10.94 -6.10 -3.21
CA LEU A 103 -10.10 -6.24 -4.40
C LEU A 103 -9.65 -7.69 -4.60
N ALA A 104 -9.23 -8.37 -3.56
CA ALA A 104 -8.85 -9.78 -3.60
C ALA A 104 -10.03 -10.67 -4.03
N LEU A 105 -11.22 -10.45 -3.46
CA LEU A 105 -12.44 -11.17 -3.85
C LEU A 105 -12.82 -10.91 -5.31
N THR A 106 -12.67 -9.68 -5.79
CA THR A 106 -12.91 -9.32 -7.19
C THR A 106 -11.95 -10.07 -8.12
N PHE A 107 -10.66 -10.14 -7.79
CA PHE A 107 -9.69 -10.93 -8.57
C PHE A 107 -10.02 -12.42 -8.55
N LEU A 108 -10.40 -12.98 -7.42
CA LEU A 108 -10.80 -14.37 -7.32
C LEU A 108 -12.07 -14.65 -8.16
N ALA A 109 -13.05 -13.76 -8.11
CA ALA A 109 -14.27 -13.87 -8.92
C ALA A 109 -13.99 -13.80 -10.42
N VAL A 110 -13.15 -12.85 -10.86
CA VAL A 110 -12.73 -12.75 -12.27
C VAL A 110 -11.95 -13.99 -12.69
N ARG A 111 -11.08 -14.52 -11.83
CA ARG A 111 -10.31 -15.73 -12.12
C ARG A 111 -11.15 -16.99 -12.19
N SER A 112 -12.30 -17.02 -11.53
CA SER A 112 -13.24 -18.16 -11.58
C SER A 112 -14.04 -18.23 -12.88
N ILE A 113 -14.06 -17.15 -13.69
CA ILE A 113 -14.74 -17.11 -14.98
C ILE A 113 -13.86 -17.83 -16.00
N PRO A 114 -14.31 -18.94 -16.63
CA PRO A 114 -13.50 -19.60 -17.65
C PRO A 114 -13.26 -18.65 -18.82
N ALA A 115 -11.99 -18.37 -19.11
CA ALA A 115 -11.59 -17.53 -20.24
C ALA A 115 -11.78 -18.26 -21.57
N GLY A 116 -13.03 -18.57 -21.91
CA GLY A 116 -13.38 -19.17 -23.19
C GLY A 116 -13.13 -18.19 -24.34
N GLY A 117 -11.91 -18.20 -24.91
CA GLY A 117 -11.64 -17.54 -26.19
C GLY A 117 -11.39 -16.03 -26.17
N VAL A 118 -11.33 -15.38 -25.02
CA VAL A 118 -10.97 -13.96 -24.94
C VAL A 118 -9.45 -13.78 -24.92
N GLN A 119 -8.89 -13.13 -25.93
CA GLN A 119 -7.49 -12.71 -25.93
C GLN A 119 -7.32 -11.61 -24.89
N LEU A 120 -6.86 -11.99 -23.69
CA LEU A 120 -6.55 -11.05 -22.64
C LEU A 120 -5.21 -10.35 -22.93
N PRO A 121 -5.11 -9.03 -22.73
CA PRO A 121 -3.82 -8.34 -22.82
C PRO A 121 -2.81 -8.97 -21.84
N GLU A 122 -1.51 -8.90 -22.16
CA GLU A 122 -0.46 -9.63 -21.42
C GLU A 122 -0.45 -9.39 -19.89
N TRP A 123 -0.77 -8.18 -19.46
CA TRP A 123 -0.89 -7.86 -18.03
C TRP A 123 -2.06 -8.61 -17.35
N ALA A 124 -3.17 -8.79 -18.05
CA ALA A 124 -4.33 -9.56 -17.55
C ALA A 124 -4.08 -11.07 -17.64
N ALA A 125 -3.35 -11.53 -18.67
CA ALA A 125 -2.96 -12.92 -18.82
C ALA A 125 -2.05 -13.38 -17.66
N ARG A 126 -1.22 -12.49 -17.09
CA ARG A 126 -0.38 -12.79 -15.92
C ARG A 126 -1.20 -13.05 -14.65
N LEU A 127 -2.33 -12.36 -14.49
CA LEU A 127 -3.27 -12.59 -13.37
C LEU A 127 -3.98 -13.94 -13.49
N TYR A 128 -4.12 -14.47 -14.71
CA TYR A 128 -4.80 -15.74 -15.00
C TYR A 128 -3.88 -16.97 -14.91
N LYS A 129 -2.58 -16.83 -15.15
CA LYS A 129 -1.62 -17.92 -15.05
C LYS A 129 -1.34 -18.28 -13.58
N SER A 130 -2.11 -19.21 -13.07
CA SER A 130 -1.81 -19.92 -11.83
C SER A 130 -0.77 -21.01 -12.12
N GLY A 131 0.43 -20.85 -11.64
CA GLY A 131 1.36 -22.00 -11.72
C GLY A 131 2.85 -21.69 -11.59
N ASN A 132 3.29 -20.45 -11.69
CA ASN A 132 4.68 -20.13 -11.35
C ASN A 132 4.68 -19.41 -10.02
N GLY A 133 5.35 -20.02 -9.04
CA GLY A 133 5.59 -19.40 -7.76
C GLY A 133 6.13 -18.00 -7.95
N ILE A 134 5.71 -17.10 -7.07
CA ILE A 134 6.18 -15.72 -7.01
C ILE A 134 7.72 -15.78 -7.03
N PRO A 135 8.39 -15.22 -8.05
CA PRO A 135 9.84 -15.10 -7.98
C PRO A 135 10.13 -14.10 -6.86
N TYR A 136 10.75 -14.60 -5.82
CA TYR A 136 11.24 -13.81 -4.71
C TYR A 136 12.41 -12.94 -5.15
#